data_56fc7bad32b449f85fcd0ff728cf6c8c
#
_entry.id   56fc7bad32b449f85fcd0ff728cf6c8c
#
_cell.length_a   1.000
_cell.length_b   1.000
_cell.length_c   1.000
_cell.angle_alpha   90.00
_cell.angle_beta   90.00
_cell.angle_gamma   90.00
#
_symmetry.space_group_name_H-M   'P 1'
#
loop_
_entity.id
_entity.type
_entity.pdbx_description
1 polymer ?
#
loop_
_entity_poly.entity_id
_entity_poly.type
_entity_poly.pdbx_seq_one_letter_code
_entity_poly.pdbx_strand_id
1 'polypeptide(L)'
;FGFDGEGNRATTKDASVLYKKAGTYVVKLTVTDEFGGYATASHTVVIRPTNMPPVTNFSYSPAICKVNEKVQFTDKSVDEDGEIVSYEWDFGNGQTSQEKDPEITFTTTGFVTVKLTATDDRGATNTKQATLYVRDTSISGVTVLWDKTFEVSSSLRSISPAVGDNGDVYVSSNALHLFAYSPSGEQKW
;
A
#
# COMPACT_ATOMS: atom_id res chain seq x y z
N PHE A 1 11.78 39.39 26.90
CA PHE A 1 11.74 37.99 26.54
C PHE A 1 12.92 37.69 25.62
N GLY A 2 13.73 36.69 25.93
CA GLY A 2 14.77 36.15 25.04
C GLY A 2 14.33 34.78 24.55
N PHE A 3 14.35 34.56 23.24
CA PHE A 3 14.07 33.27 22.61
C PHE A 3 15.40 32.68 22.19
N ASP A 4 15.73 31.49 22.65
CA ASP A 4 17.01 30.85 22.35
C ASP A 4 17.15 30.54 20.88
N GLY A 5 18.35 30.84 20.36
CA GLY A 5 18.85 30.40 19.06
C GLY A 5 18.69 31.38 17.91
N GLU A 6 17.78 32.35 17.95
CA GLU A 6 17.58 33.31 16.84
C GLU A 6 17.67 34.80 17.28
N GLY A 7 17.97 35.07 18.54
CA GLY A 7 18.15 36.45 19.05
C GLY A 7 16.85 37.26 19.12
N ASN A 8 15.69 36.63 19.01
CA ASN A 8 14.40 37.30 19.09
C ASN A 8 14.12 37.78 20.52
N ARG A 9 13.83 39.07 20.68
CA ARG A 9 13.45 39.69 21.92
C ARG A 9 12.18 40.50 21.77
N ALA A 10 11.33 40.48 22.79
CA ALA A 10 10.18 41.34 22.90
C ALA A 10 10.17 42.03 24.25
N THR A 11 9.76 43.30 24.29
CA THR A 11 9.66 44.12 25.50
C THR A 11 8.20 44.42 25.86
N THR A 12 7.26 43.86 25.16
CA THR A 12 5.82 43.99 25.37
C THR A 12 5.34 42.97 26.42
N LYS A 13 4.22 43.28 27.10
CA LYS A 13 3.60 42.38 28.06
C LYS A 13 3.25 41.02 27.44
N ASP A 14 2.70 41.05 26.22
CA ASP A 14 2.35 39.89 25.42
C ASP A 14 3.25 39.84 24.19
N ALA A 15 3.81 38.66 23.89
CA ALA A 15 4.70 38.46 22.78
C ALA A 15 4.35 37.18 22.01
N SER A 16 4.51 37.21 20.69
CA SER A 16 4.38 36.06 19.81
C SER A 16 5.69 35.83 19.05
N VAL A 17 6.01 34.58 18.79
CA VAL A 17 7.18 34.20 18.00
C VAL A 17 6.82 33.08 17.05
N LEU A 18 7.36 33.16 15.82
CA LEU A 18 7.26 32.10 14.82
C LEU A 18 8.60 31.32 14.80
N TYR A 19 8.56 30.07 15.19
CA TYR A 19 9.70 29.17 15.05
C TYR A 19 9.72 28.59 13.63
N LYS A 20 10.81 28.76 12.91
CA LYS A 20 10.96 28.31 11.51
C LYS A 20 11.60 26.93 11.38
N LYS A 21 12.15 26.41 12.47
CA LYS A 21 12.79 25.09 12.50
C LYS A 21 12.28 24.27 13.66
N ALA A 22 12.22 22.96 13.46
CA ALA A 22 11.99 22.01 14.55
C ALA A 22 13.17 22.06 15.52
N GLY A 23 12.89 21.90 16.81
CA GLY A 23 13.91 21.95 17.85
C GLY A 23 13.33 22.20 19.22
N THR A 24 14.17 22.14 20.23
CA THR A 24 13.83 22.46 21.60
C THR A 24 14.32 23.85 21.94
N TYR A 25 13.42 24.74 22.32
CA TYR A 25 13.69 26.15 22.60
C TYR A 25 13.38 26.45 24.05
N VAL A 26 14.23 27.24 24.72
CA VAL A 26 13.97 27.73 26.08
C VAL A 26 13.53 29.18 25.99
N VAL A 27 12.28 29.43 26.31
CA VAL A 27 11.74 30.80 26.43
C VAL A 27 12.02 31.34 27.82
N LYS A 28 12.66 32.50 27.91
CA LYS A 28 12.99 33.17 29.18
C LYS A 28 12.21 34.47 29.31
N LEU A 29 11.46 34.61 30.37
CA LEU A 29 10.81 35.85 30.77
C LEU A 29 11.66 36.52 31.88
N THR A 30 11.99 37.78 31.70
CA THR A 30 12.57 38.63 32.76
C THR A 30 11.61 39.79 33.03
N VAL A 31 11.23 39.95 34.25
CA VAL A 31 10.41 41.08 34.74
C VAL A 31 11.29 41.96 35.65
N THR A 32 11.24 43.27 35.41
CA THR A 32 12.01 44.25 36.22
C THR A 32 11.03 45.24 36.81
N ASP A 33 11.23 45.56 38.10
CA ASP A 33 10.46 46.57 38.81
C ASP A 33 11.04 47.98 38.58
N GLU A 34 10.39 48.99 39.16
CA GLU A 34 10.81 50.39 39.04
C GLU A 34 12.11 50.72 39.82
N PHE A 35 12.52 49.86 40.74
CA PHE A 35 13.74 50.02 41.55
C PHE A 35 14.92 49.21 40.98
N GLY A 36 14.72 48.54 39.81
CA GLY A 36 15.75 47.77 39.15
C GLY A 36 15.88 46.30 39.67
N GLY A 37 15.01 45.89 40.57
CA GLY A 37 14.90 44.47 40.98
C GLY A 37 14.31 43.65 39.84
N TYR A 38 14.80 42.43 39.64
CA TYR A 38 14.31 41.58 38.55
C TYR A 38 14.06 40.13 39.00
N ALA A 39 13.13 39.49 38.31
CA ALA A 39 12.85 38.05 38.43
C ALA A 39 12.83 37.43 37.03
N THR A 40 13.22 36.15 36.97
CA THR A 40 13.21 35.39 35.70
C THR A 40 12.46 34.08 35.84
N ALA A 41 11.74 33.72 34.76
CA ALA A 41 11.14 32.40 34.56
C ALA A 41 11.53 31.85 33.21
N SER A 42 11.68 30.54 33.11
CA SER A 42 11.98 29.86 31.84
C SER A 42 10.98 28.76 31.56
N HIS A 43 10.64 28.57 30.30
CA HIS A 43 9.76 27.51 29.81
C HIS A 43 10.36 26.88 28.59
N THR A 44 10.33 25.53 28.48
CA THR A 44 10.82 24.81 27.34
C THR A 44 9.67 24.58 26.36
N VAL A 45 9.88 24.96 25.08
CA VAL A 45 8.96 24.76 23.98
C VAL A 45 9.61 23.79 22.97
N VAL A 46 8.93 22.72 22.65
CA VAL A 46 9.38 21.74 21.64
C VAL A 46 8.59 21.97 20.36
N ILE A 47 9.29 22.36 19.32
CA ILE A 47 8.73 22.49 17.95
C ILE A 47 9.09 21.22 17.19
N ARG A 48 8.08 20.48 16.80
CA ARG A 48 8.25 19.26 16.01
C ARG A 48 8.24 19.58 14.51
N PRO A 49 8.90 18.77 13.66
CA PRO A 49 8.74 18.89 12.22
C PRO A 49 7.28 18.65 11.81
N THR A 50 6.91 19.14 10.65
CA THR A 50 5.60 18.81 10.04
C THR A 50 5.52 17.30 9.86
N ASN A 51 4.40 16.69 10.28
CA ASN A 51 4.17 15.27 10.10
C ASN A 51 4.05 14.91 8.63
N MET A 52 4.70 13.83 8.22
CA MET A 52 4.55 13.22 6.91
C MET A 52 3.66 11.99 7.06
N PRO A 53 2.65 11.80 6.19
CA PRO A 53 1.85 10.58 6.25
C PRO A 53 2.67 9.36 5.84
N PRO A 54 2.32 8.15 6.30
CA PRO A 54 3.03 6.94 5.95
C PRO A 54 3.00 6.65 4.44
N VAL A 55 4.00 5.97 3.93
CA VAL A 55 4.01 5.39 2.59
C VAL A 55 3.41 3.99 2.70
N THR A 56 2.11 3.88 2.43
CA THR A 56 1.36 2.63 2.56
C THR A 56 1.65 1.68 1.42
N ASN A 57 1.97 0.43 1.73
CA ASN A 57 2.20 -0.64 0.78
C ASN A 57 1.92 -2.01 1.41
N PHE A 58 1.63 -3.02 0.59
CA PHE A 58 1.43 -4.40 1.03
C PHE A 58 1.74 -5.41 -0.07
N SER A 59 1.93 -6.66 0.34
CA SER A 59 2.02 -7.83 -0.52
C SER A 59 1.00 -8.88 -0.08
N TYR A 60 0.77 -9.89 -0.92
CA TYR A 60 -0.09 -11.02 -0.58
C TYR A 60 0.46 -12.32 -1.18
N SER A 61 0.12 -13.43 -0.56
CA SER A 61 0.51 -14.78 -0.98
C SER A 61 -0.66 -15.75 -0.70
N PRO A 62 -0.94 -16.68 -1.64
CA PRO A 62 -0.29 -16.90 -2.93
C PRO A 62 -0.62 -15.80 -3.96
N ALA A 63 0.24 -15.61 -4.96
CA ALA A 63 0.02 -14.64 -6.04
C ALA A 63 -1.22 -14.96 -6.91
N ILE A 64 -1.61 -16.23 -6.97
CA ILE A 64 -2.84 -16.70 -7.59
C ILE A 64 -3.83 -17.03 -6.46
N CYS A 65 -4.77 -16.12 -6.22
CA CYS A 65 -5.81 -16.31 -5.22
C CYS A 65 -6.90 -17.24 -5.77
N LYS A 66 -7.36 -18.16 -4.94
CA LYS A 66 -8.43 -19.10 -5.28
C LYS A 66 -9.52 -19.06 -4.25
N VAL A 67 -10.76 -19.39 -4.66
CA VAL A 67 -11.87 -19.50 -3.72
C VAL A 67 -11.59 -20.57 -2.66
N ASN A 68 -12.00 -20.29 -1.42
CA ASN A 68 -11.85 -21.16 -0.25
C ASN A 68 -10.40 -21.50 0.12
N GLU A 69 -9.40 -20.84 -0.48
CA GLU A 69 -8.00 -20.90 -0.05
C GLU A 69 -7.66 -19.65 0.79
N LYS A 70 -6.75 -19.85 1.75
CA LYS A 70 -6.24 -18.78 2.59
C LYS A 70 -5.30 -17.89 1.80
N VAL A 71 -5.47 -16.59 1.95
CA VAL A 71 -4.60 -15.56 1.38
C VAL A 71 -4.02 -14.74 2.54
N GLN A 72 -2.71 -14.80 2.69
CA GLN A 72 -1.97 -14.02 3.66
C GLN A 72 -1.64 -12.67 3.05
N PHE A 73 -2.06 -11.59 3.69
CA PHE A 73 -1.62 -10.23 3.40
C PHE A 73 -0.50 -9.85 4.37
N THR A 74 0.47 -9.10 3.86
CA THR A 74 1.62 -8.65 4.66
C THR A 74 1.82 -7.17 4.43
N ASP A 75 1.81 -6.39 5.51
CA ASP A 75 2.12 -4.97 5.49
C ASP A 75 3.56 -4.72 5.06
N LYS A 76 3.76 -3.71 4.21
CA LYS A 76 5.05 -3.20 3.74
C LYS A 76 5.12 -1.68 3.84
N SER A 77 4.24 -1.12 4.66
CA SER A 77 4.20 0.32 4.86
C SER A 77 5.39 0.80 5.69
N VAL A 78 5.81 2.03 5.44
CA VAL A 78 6.88 2.69 6.18
C VAL A 78 6.47 4.13 6.50
N ASP A 79 6.96 4.65 7.61
CA ASP A 79 6.88 6.05 7.98
C ASP A 79 8.30 6.61 8.14
N GLU A 80 8.61 7.75 7.49
CA GLU A 80 9.96 8.33 7.48
C GLU A 80 10.24 9.17 8.74
N ASP A 81 9.21 9.70 9.42
CA ASP A 81 9.36 10.61 10.55
C ASP A 81 8.57 10.21 11.80
N GLY A 82 8.03 8.97 11.81
CA GLY A 82 7.26 8.39 12.91
C GLY A 82 7.16 6.87 12.85
N GLU A 83 6.12 6.34 13.46
CA GLU A 83 5.79 4.91 13.48
C GLU A 83 4.34 4.70 13.04
N ILE A 84 4.05 3.57 12.38
CA ILE A 84 2.69 3.18 12.04
C ILE A 84 2.06 2.52 13.26
N VAL A 85 0.94 3.08 13.72
CA VAL A 85 0.25 2.65 14.95
C VAL A 85 -1.04 1.90 14.69
N SER A 86 -1.62 2.00 13.48
CA SER A 86 -2.84 1.25 13.15
C SER A 86 -2.97 0.94 11.68
N TYR A 87 -3.73 -0.12 11.41
CA TYR A 87 -4.02 -0.65 10.09
C TYR A 87 -5.53 -0.82 9.94
N GLU A 88 -6.05 -0.53 8.76
CA GLU A 88 -7.44 -0.79 8.40
C GLU A 88 -7.47 -1.40 7.00
N TRP A 89 -7.90 -2.66 6.94
CA TRP A 89 -8.05 -3.41 5.71
C TRP A 89 -9.52 -3.49 5.30
N ASP A 90 -9.77 -3.26 4.02
CA ASP A 90 -11.03 -3.56 3.34
C ASP A 90 -10.70 -4.49 2.16
N PHE A 91 -11.23 -5.71 2.20
CA PHE A 91 -10.94 -6.74 1.19
C PHE A 91 -11.88 -6.69 -0.01
N GLY A 92 -12.78 -5.69 -0.09
CA GLY A 92 -13.68 -5.48 -1.22
C GLY A 92 -14.79 -6.52 -1.37
N ASN A 93 -14.93 -7.41 -0.39
CA ASN A 93 -15.96 -8.46 -0.33
C ASN A 93 -16.83 -8.34 0.94
N GLY A 94 -16.74 -7.21 1.65
CA GLY A 94 -17.40 -6.95 2.93
C GLY A 94 -16.62 -7.43 4.16
N GLN A 95 -15.48 -8.09 4.00
CA GLN A 95 -14.57 -8.43 5.10
C GLN A 95 -13.62 -7.26 5.35
N THR A 96 -13.28 -7.05 6.63
CA THR A 96 -12.31 -6.04 7.08
C THR A 96 -11.39 -6.64 8.14
N SER A 97 -10.23 -6.02 8.39
CA SER A 97 -9.32 -6.38 9.47
C SER A 97 -8.55 -5.16 9.98
N GLN A 98 -8.12 -5.20 11.24
CA GLN A 98 -7.20 -4.24 11.85
C GLN A 98 -5.85 -4.87 12.20
N GLU A 99 -5.65 -6.13 11.90
CA GLU A 99 -4.37 -6.80 12.08
C GLU A 99 -3.34 -6.25 11.10
N LYS A 100 -2.07 -6.24 11.53
CA LYS A 100 -0.97 -5.83 10.66
C LYS A 100 -0.86 -6.70 9.42
N ASP A 101 -0.91 -8.03 9.63
CA ASP A 101 -0.71 -9.05 8.60
C ASP A 101 -1.88 -10.06 8.62
N PRO A 102 -3.06 -9.67 8.09
CA PRO A 102 -4.25 -10.51 8.17
C PRO A 102 -4.22 -11.67 7.17
N GLU A 103 -4.86 -12.77 7.55
CA GLU A 103 -5.15 -13.91 6.68
C GLU A 103 -6.66 -13.98 6.43
N ILE A 104 -7.08 -14.04 5.18
CA ILE A 104 -8.48 -14.13 4.81
C ILE A 104 -8.73 -15.21 3.76
N THR A 105 -10.01 -15.52 3.58
CA THR A 105 -10.49 -16.46 2.55
C THR A 105 -11.57 -15.79 1.71
N PHE A 106 -11.41 -15.81 0.39
CA PHE A 106 -12.44 -15.36 -0.55
C PHE A 106 -13.36 -16.52 -0.91
N THR A 107 -14.67 -16.30 -0.86
CA THR A 107 -15.69 -17.33 -1.13
C THR A 107 -16.32 -17.22 -2.51
N THR A 108 -16.04 -16.15 -3.25
CA THR A 108 -16.59 -15.89 -4.58
C THR A 108 -15.48 -15.59 -5.57
N THR A 109 -15.67 -15.99 -6.82
CA THR A 109 -14.75 -15.67 -7.93
C THR A 109 -14.91 -14.23 -8.41
N GLY A 110 -13.89 -13.71 -9.06
CA GLY A 110 -13.94 -12.40 -9.72
C GLY A 110 -12.88 -11.43 -9.25
N PHE A 111 -13.00 -10.19 -9.71
CA PHE A 111 -12.11 -9.11 -9.28
C PHE A 111 -12.53 -8.57 -7.92
N VAL A 112 -11.57 -8.46 -7.03
CA VAL A 112 -11.73 -7.80 -5.73
C VAL A 112 -10.68 -6.71 -5.60
N THR A 113 -11.06 -5.57 -5.03
CA THR A 113 -10.14 -4.47 -4.75
C THR A 113 -9.88 -4.42 -3.26
N VAL A 114 -8.65 -4.77 -2.88
CA VAL A 114 -8.19 -4.71 -1.49
C VAL A 114 -7.59 -3.35 -1.23
N LYS A 115 -7.92 -2.77 -0.09
CA LYS A 115 -7.39 -1.50 0.41
C LYS A 115 -6.74 -1.70 1.76
N LEU A 116 -5.60 -1.09 1.96
CA LEU A 116 -4.96 -0.90 3.26
C LEU A 116 -4.86 0.59 3.54
N THR A 117 -5.37 1.02 4.67
CA THR A 117 -5.10 2.35 5.24
C THR A 117 -4.19 2.17 6.45
N ALA A 118 -3.03 2.83 6.41
CA ALA A 118 -2.10 2.90 7.53
C ALA A 118 -2.18 4.29 8.19
N THR A 119 -2.10 4.34 9.53
CA THR A 119 -2.12 5.56 10.32
C THR A 119 -0.84 5.65 11.15
N ASP A 120 -0.18 6.80 11.14
CA ASP A 120 1.01 7.07 11.94
C ASP A 120 0.71 7.47 13.39
N ASP A 121 1.76 7.63 14.21
CA ASP A 121 1.71 8.00 15.64
C ASP A 121 1.22 9.44 15.89
N ARG A 122 1.07 10.25 14.83
CA ARG A 122 0.56 11.64 14.89
C ARG A 122 -0.79 11.81 14.20
N GLY A 123 -1.40 10.71 13.73
CA GLY A 123 -2.75 10.64 13.18
C GLY A 123 -2.87 10.95 11.69
N ALA A 124 -1.76 11.08 10.94
CA ALA A 124 -1.85 11.16 9.48
C ALA A 124 -2.05 9.77 8.88
N THR A 125 -2.76 9.70 7.77
CA THR A 125 -3.15 8.44 7.12
C THR A 125 -2.77 8.42 5.66
N ASN A 126 -2.53 7.24 5.13
CA ASN A 126 -2.41 7.00 3.71
C ASN A 126 -3.02 5.65 3.33
N THR A 127 -3.49 5.52 2.09
CA THR A 127 -4.19 4.34 1.61
C THR A 127 -3.55 3.80 0.33
N LYS A 128 -3.32 2.49 0.31
CA LYS A 128 -2.92 1.71 -0.87
C LYS A 128 -4.04 0.78 -1.27
N GLN A 129 -4.29 0.68 -2.58
CA GLN A 129 -5.21 -0.33 -3.11
C GLN A 129 -4.54 -1.19 -4.17
N ALA A 130 -5.01 -2.43 -4.28
CA ALA A 130 -4.63 -3.37 -5.34
C ALA A 130 -5.85 -4.19 -5.74
N THR A 131 -6.00 -4.42 -7.04
CA THR A 131 -7.04 -5.32 -7.56
C THR A 131 -6.42 -6.67 -7.84
N LEU A 132 -7.02 -7.72 -7.30
CA LEU A 132 -6.64 -9.10 -7.54
C LEU A 132 -7.83 -9.88 -8.13
N TYR A 133 -7.54 -10.99 -8.80
CA TYR A 133 -8.56 -11.86 -9.37
C TYR A 133 -8.60 -13.17 -8.60
N VAL A 134 -9.74 -13.46 -7.99
CA VAL A 134 -10.01 -14.72 -7.28
C VAL A 134 -10.55 -15.74 -8.28
N ARG A 135 -9.83 -16.85 -8.44
CA ARG A 135 -10.16 -17.91 -9.39
C ARG A 135 -11.01 -18.98 -8.73
N ASP A 136 -11.91 -19.56 -9.48
CA ASP A 136 -12.53 -20.84 -9.12
C ASP A 136 -11.57 -21.97 -9.52
N THR A 137 -11.25 -22.84 -8.58
CA THR A 137 -10.52 -24.08 -8.86
C THR A 137 -11.44 -25.28 -8.90
N SER A 138 -12.71 -25.08 -8.56
CA SER A 138 -13.73 -26.12 -8.62
C SER A 138 -14.41 -26.19 -9.99
N ILE A 139 -13.68 -25.92 -11.08
CA ILE A 139 -14.12 -26.46 -12.36
C ILE A 139 -13.84 -27.97 -12.25
N SER A 140 -14.70 -28.64 -11.49
CA SER A 140 -14.83 -30.08 -11.55
C SER A 140 -15.30 -30.41 -12.95
N GLY A 141 -14.45 -31.03 -13.74
CA GLY A 141 -14.75 -31.40 -15.11
C GLY A 141 -13.83 -30.80 -16.18
N VAL A 142 -12.94 -29.85 -15.86
CA VAL A 142 -11.83 -29.52 -16.75
C VAL A 142 -10.68 -30.47 -16.47
N THR A 143 -10.64 -31.53 -17.23
CA THR A 143 -9.43 -32.34 -17.33
C THR A 143 -8.50 -31.62 -18.33
N VAL A 144 -7.26 -31.31 -17.92
CA VAL A 144 -6.23 -30.92 -18.89
C VAL A 144 -5.98 -32.16 -19.73
N LEU A 145 -6.55 -32.22 -20.91
CA LEU A 145 -6.39 -33.34 -21.83
C LEU A 145 -4.98 -33.37 -22.42
N TRP A 146 -4.40 -32.19 -22.62
CA TRP A 146 -3.04 -31.99 -23.11
C TRP A 146 -2.61 -30.53 -22.87
N ASP A 147 -1.30 -30.32 -22.79
CA ASP A 147 -0.71 -28.98 -22.86
C ASP A 147 0.36 -28.95 -23.96
N LYS A 148 0.61 -27.81 -24.53
CA LYS A 148 1.65 -27.55 -25.50
C LYS A 148 2.39 -26.28 -25.16
N THR A 149 3.68 -26.40 -24.99
CA THR A 149 4.57 -25.26 -24.86
C THR A 149 5.12 -24.88 -26.23
N PHE A 150 4.98 -23.63 -26.61
CA PHE A 150 5.54 -23.08 -27.85
C PHE A 150 6.79 -22.29 -27.48
N GLU A 151 7.92 -22.63 -28.10
CA GLU A 151 9.10 -21.78 -28.03
C GLU A 151 8.90 -20.58 -28.94
N VAL A 152 8.77 -19.40 -28.37
CA VAL A 152 8.61 -18.14 -29.09
C VAL A 152 9.79 -17.23 -28.81
N SER A 153 10.51 -16.85 -29.83
CA SER A 153 11.52 -15.79 -29.73
C SER A 153 10.84 -14.44 -29.63
N SER A 154 10.97 -13.81 -28.47
CA SER A 154 10.66 -12.41 -28.11
C SER A 154 9.32 -11.80 -28.52
N SER A 155 8.61 -11.28 -27.50
CA SER A 155 7.37 -10.48 -27.53
C SER A 155 6.09 -11.21 -27.98
N LEU A 156 5.48 -11.91 -27.02
CA LEU A 156 4.12 -12.44 -27.12
C LEU A 156 3.11 -11.29 -27.21
N ARG A 157 2.42 -11.17 -28.31
CA ARG A 157 1.11 -10.53 -28.37
C ARG A 157 0.05 -11.59 -28.03
N SER A 158 -1.06 -11.16 -27.44
CA SER A 158 -2.16 -12.03 -27.01
C SER A 158 -2.52 -13.03 -28.11
N ILE A 159 -2.36 -14.32 -27.82
CA ILE A 159 -2.83 -15.41 -28.67
C ILE A 159 -4.18 -15.85 -28.11
N SER A 160 -5.23 -15.70 -28.87
CA SER A 160 -6.55 -16.24 -28.53
C SER A 160 -6.79 -17.51 -29.32
N PRO A 161 -6.79 -18.70 -28.68
CA PRO A 161 -7.14 -19.93 -29.36
C PRO A 161 -8.63 -19.91 -29.75
N ALA A 162 -8.95 -20.51 -30.88
CA ALA A 162 -10.31 -20.76 -31.32
C ALA A 162 -10.59 -22.27 -31.32
N VAL A 163 -11.81 -22.66 -30.96
CA VAL A 163 -12.25 -24.05 -31.01
C VAL A 163 -13.28 -24.20 -32.18
N GLY A 164 -13.04 -25.12 -33.10
CA GLY A 164 -13.97 -25.44 -34.17
C GLY A 164 -15.09 -26.37 -33.71
N ASP A 165 -16.14 -26.49 -34.50
CA ASP A 165 -17.31 -27.33 -34.20
C ASP A 165 -16.96 -28.83 -34.04
N ASN A 166 -15.84 -29.27 -34.58
CA ASN A 166 -15.30 -30.63 -34.47
C ASN A 166 -14.40 -30.80 -33.18
N GLY A 167 -14.27 -29.76 -32.36
CA GLY A 167 -13.44 -29.74 -31.18
C GLY A 167 -11.94 -29.50 -31.44
N ASP A 168 -11.54 -29.27 -32.70
CA ASP A 168 -10.15 -28.90 -32.99
C ASP A 168 -9.80 -27.52 -32.41
N VAL A 169 -8.58 -27.38 -31.89
CA VAL A 169 -8.08 -26.13 -31.33
C VAL A 169 -7.12 -25.48 -32.31
N TYR A 170 -7.41 -24.25 -32.69
CA TYR A 170 -6.61 -23.46 -33.61
C TYR A 170 -5.85 -22.39 -32.85
N VAL A 171 -4.53 -22.34 -33.04
CA VAL A 171 -3.64 -21.39 -32.35
C VAL A 171 -2.81 -20.64 -33.37
N SER A 172 -2.84 -19.34 -33.36
CA SER A 172 -1.98 -18.50 -34.21
C SER A 172 -0.71 -18.08 -33.45
N SER A 173 0.41 -18.01 -34.16
CA SER A 173 1.65 -17.45 -33.63
C SER A 173 1.96 -16.07 -34.21
N ASN A 174 2.86 -15.31 -33.53
CA ASN A 174 3.32 -14.01 -34.04
C ASN A 174 4.08 -14.08 -35.35
N ALA A 175 4.56 -15.25 -35.73
CA ALA A 175 5.30 -15.48 -36.99
C ALA A 175 4.36 -15.80 -38.17
N LEU A 176 3.06 -15.47 -38.09
CA LEU A 176 2.04 -15.75 -39.07
C LEU A 176 1.80 -17.24 -39.32
N HIS A 177 2.14 -18.11 -38.38
CA HIS A 177 1.78 -19.53 -38.48
C HIS A 177 0.44 -19.76 -37.74
N LEU A 178 -0.36 -20.63 -38.31
CA LEU A 178 -1.56 -21.16 -37.68
C LEU A 178 -1.36 -22.66 -37.48
N PHE A 179 -1.66 -23.11 -36.28
CA PHE A 179 -1.56 -24.52 -35.91
C PHE A 179 -2.95 -25.06 -35.61
N ALA A 180 -3.21 -26.28 -35.98
CA ALA A 180 -4.40 -27.00 -35.58
C ALA A 180 -4.05 -28.24 -34.78
N TYR A 181 -4.77 -28.44 -33.67
CA TYR A 181 -4.61 -29.59 -32.78
C TYR A 181 -5.95 -30.31 -32.68
N SER A 182 -5.91 -31.65 -32.67
CA SER A 182 -7.08 -32.46 -32.36
C SER A 182 -7.54 -32.27 -30.92
N PRO A 183 -8.74 -32.69 -30.53
CA PRO A 183 -9.18 -32.72 -29.14
C PRO A 183 -8.28 -33.52 -28.19
N SER A 184 -7.47 -34.44 -28.73
CA SER A 184 -6.47 -35.23 -27.98
C SER A 184 -5.10 -34.54 -27.92
N GLY A 185 -4.91 -33.35 -28.49
CA GLY A 185 -3.65 -32.60 -28.48
C GLY A 185 -2.65 -32.98 -29.56
N GLU A 186 -3.05 -33.80 -30.54
CA GLU A 186 -2.22 -34.17 -31.70
C GLU A 186 -2.23 -33.03 -32.73
N GLN A 187 -1.05 -32.61 -33.18
CA GLN A 187 -0.95 -31.57 -34.21
C GLN A 187 -1.38 -32.12 -35.56
N LYS A 188 -2.33 -31.47 -36.22
CA LYS A 188 -2.85 -31.83 -37.51
C LYS A 188 -2.06 -31.20 -38.65
N TRP A 189 -1.66 -29.97 -38.48
CA TRP A 189 -0.83 -29.18 -39.44
C TRP A 189 -0.30 -27.91 -38.78
#